data_9a03b15ea96924fa47cb5fc6c1c3428a
#
_entry.id   9a03b15ea96924fa47cb5fc6c1c3428a
#
_cell.length_a   1.000
_cell.length_b   1.000
_cell.length_c   1.000
_cell.angle_alpha   90.00
_cell.angle_beta   90.00
_cell.angle_gamma   90.00
#
_symmetry.space_group_name_H-M   'P 1'
#
loop_
_entity.id
_entity.type
_entity.pdbx_description
1 polymer ?
#
loop_
_entity_poly.entity_id
_entity_poly.type
_entity_poly.pdbx_seq_one_letter_code
_entity_poly.pdbx_strand_id
1 'polypeptide(L)'
;MPALTRREFLRSSSAALVYGSAFVGGTRLLASPFDLPIGLQLYSVRKLLPKDYAGTLKQVAALGYQEVEAAGYFNHSVKEVREAIDAAGLRLPSAHYSHDDLSRDFDKIIDFNKELGVSYIICSFPGIKNPARLKGHSFKTIVQSFTIDDWRWNAEEFNKMGEKVKAAGMQFGYHNHTMEFRPQHGIVPFDELLRLTDPSLVTIELDCGWVMVGGGDAVAILKRYPSRISMLHVKDFKKTRKPASVVAPPPAAVLGTGTADYQPIFEAARRANIKHYFVEQEEFDRPPMEALKIDADYMKNFKT
;
A
#
# COMPACT_ATOMS: atom_id res chain seq x y z
N MET A 1 -36.75 35.72 -43.02
CA MET A 1 -35.94 34.52 -43.10
C MET A 1 -36.72 33.39 -42.43
N PRO A 2 -37.13 32.32 -43.10
CA PRO A 2 -37.88 31.26 -42.46
C PRO A 2 -36.96 30.38 -41.59
N ALA A 3 -37.45 29.98 -40.42
CA ALA A 3 -36.76 29.16 -39.47
C ALA A 3 -36.64 27.72 -39.98
N LEU A 4 -35.44 27.16 -39.92
CA LEU A 4 -35.16 25.76 -40.28
C LEU A 4 -35.91 24.81 -39.35
N THR A 5 -36.53 23.79 -39.91
CA THR A 5 -37.24 22.76 -39.15
C THR A 5 -36.27 21.74 -38.52
N ARG A 6 -36.72 21.09 -37.44
CA ARG A 6 -35.95 20.05 -36.73
C ARG A 6 -35.44 18.91 -37.62
N ARG A 7 -36.08 18.69 -38.76
CA ARG A 7 -35.70 17.64 -39.70
C ARG A 7 -34.55 18.04 -40.63
N GLU A 8 -34.40 19.34 -40.89
CA GLU A 8 -33.31 19.87 -41.71
C GLU A 8 -32.02 20.02 -40.88
N PHE A 9 -32.13 20.28 -39.57
CA PHE A 9 -31.00 20.30 -38.66
C PHE A 9 -30.33 18.91 -38.48
N LEU A 10 -31.13 17.82 -38.61
CA LEU A 10 -30.59 16.45 -38.48
C LEU A 10 -29.99 15.90 -39.77
N ARG A 11 -30.13 16.58 -40.91
CA ARG A 11 -29.54 16.15 -42.19
C ARG A 11 -28.22 16.82 -42.55
N SER A 12 -27.84 17.87 -41.86
CA SER A 12 -26.56 18.59 -42.09
C SER A 12 -25.41 18.16 -41.15
N SER A 13 -25.60 17.13 -40.34
CA SER A 13 -24.57 16.62 -39.39
C SER A 13 -23.89 15.32 -39.80
N SER A 14 -23.87 15.03 -41.12
CA SER A 14 -23.26 13.77 -41.60
C SER A 14 -22.17 14.06 -42.64
N ALA A 15 -21.08 14.66 -42.21
CA ALA A 15 -19.76 14.55 -42.87
C ALA A 15 -18.66 15.24 -41.99
N ALA A 16 -18.40 14.71 -40.82
CA ALA A 16 -17.12 14.92 -40.14
C ALA A 16 -16.39 13.58 -40.19
N LEU A 17 -15.49 13.44 -41.15
CA LEU A 17 -14.50 12.38 -41.17
C LEU A 17 -13.63 12.49 -39.89
N VAL A 18 -13.96 11.67 -38.92
CA VAL A 18 -13.08 11.42 -37.78
C VAL A 18 -11.97 10.51 -38.28
N TYR A 19 -10.79 11.08 -38.54
CA TYR A 19 -9.57 10.33 -38.52
C TYR A 19 -9.34 9.89 -37.07
N GLY A 20 -10.01 8.86 -36.66
CA GLY A 20 -9.74 8.13 -35.46
C GLY A 20 -8.50 7.29 -35.70
N SER A 21 -7.36 7.77 -35.23
CA SER A 21 -6.21 6.91 -34.97
C SER A 21 -6.68 5.88 -33.95
N ALA A 22 -7.01 4.68 -34.43
CA ALA A 22 -7.21 3.53 -33.57
C ALA A 22 -5.85 3.19 -32.93
N PHE A 23 -5.58 3.77 -31.78
CA PHE A 23 -4.66 3.17 -30.83
C PHE A 23 -5.32 1.88 -30.34
N VAL A 24 -5.16 0.82 -31.15
CA VAL A 24 -5.36 -0.55 -30.70
C VAL A 24 -4.13 -0.92 -29.88
N GLY A 25 -3.95 -0.22 -28.76
CA GLY A 25 -3.19 -0.71 -27.64
C GLY A 25 -4.11 -1.66 -26.89
N GLY A 26 -4.19 -2.90 -27.35
CA GLY A 26 -4.75 -3.98 -26.55
C GLY A 26 -3.90 -4.12 -25.30
N THR A 27 -4.20 -3.37 -24.25
CA THR A 27 -3.83 -3.76 -22.90
C THR A 27 -4.52 -5.10 -22.65
N ARG A 28 -3.82 -6.20 -22.92
CA ARG A 28 -4.16 -7.46 -22.27
C ARG A 28 -4.28 -7.10 -20.80
N LEU A 29 -5.50 -7.08 -20.27
CA LEU A 29 -5.72 -7.15 -18.84
C LEU A 29 -4.94 -8.37 -18.37
N LEU A 30 -3.80 -8.12 -17.76
CA LEU A 30 -3.00 -9.17 -17.15
C LEU A 30 -3.92 -9.77 -16.08
N ALA A 31 -4.17 -11.05 -16.16
CA ALA A 31 -4.91 -11.74 -15.14
C ALA A 31 -4.21 -11.48 -13.80
N SER A 32 -4.83 -10.68 -12.96
CA SER A 32 -4.38 -10.40 -11.59
C SER A 32 -5.53 -10.78 -10.66
N PRO A 33 -5.28 -11.06 -9.40
CA PRO A 33 -6.32 -11.53 -8.48
C PRO A 33 -7.56 -10.63 -8.38
N PHE A 34 -7.42 -9.33 -8.73
CA PHE A 34 -8.46 -8.31 -8.56
C PHE A 34 -8.79 -7.53 -9.84
N ASP A 35 -8.24 -7.89 -10.98
CA ASP A 35 -8.21 -7.06 -12.20
C ASP A 35 -7.59 -5.67 -11.94
N LEU A 36 -6.74 -5.58 -10.91
CA LEU A 36 -5.98 -4.40 -10.53
C LEU A 36 -4.53 -4.51 -10.99
N PRO A 37 -3.84 -3.38 -11.19
CA PRO A 37 -2.41 -3.37 -11.46
C PRO A 37 -1.60 -4.05 -10.35
N ILE A 38 -0.54 -4.76 -10.73
CA ILE A 38 0.38 -5.33 -9.76
C ILE A 38 1.27 -4.21 -9.22
N GLY A 39 1.21 -3.96 -7.92
CA GLY A 39 2.02 -2.97 -7.23
C GLY A 39 3.24 -3.59 -6.53
N LEU A 40 4.27 -2.78 -6.30
CA LEU A 40 5.43 -3.10 -5.48
C LEU A 40 5.61 -2.04 -4.38
N GLN A 41 5.73 -2.47 -3.13
CA GLN A 41 6.22 -1.60 -2.06
C GLN A 41 7.73 -1.39 -2.23
N LEU A 42 8.14 -0.14 -2.42
CA LEU A 42 9.53 0.22 -2.74
C LEU A 42 10.52 -0.04 -1.59
N TYR A 43 10.04 -0.31 -0.38
CA TYR A 43 10.89 -0.78 0.71
C TYR A 43 11.63 -2.07 0.36
N SER A 44 11.07 -2.90 -0.52
CA SER A 44 11.71 -4.09 -1.07
C SER A 44 13.04 -3.77 -1.78
N VAL A 45 13.13 -2.60 -2.41
CA VAL A 45 14.32 -2.16 -3.16
C VAL A 45 15.04 -0.98 -2.51
N ARG A 46 14.77 -0.71 -1.21
CA ARG A 46 15.32 0.42 -0.44
C ARG A 46 16.84 0.56 -0.49
N LYS A 47 17.57 -0.54 -0.70
CA LYS A 47 19.05 -0.54 -0.79
C LYS A 47 19.56 -0.16 -2.20
N LEU A 48 18.70 -0.18 -3.21
CA LEU A 48 19.03 0.15 -4.61
C LEU A 48 18.66 1.60 -4.94
N LEU A 49 17.51 2.08 -4.47
CA LEU A 49 16.99 3.41 -4.75
C LEU A 49 17.96 4.57 -4.46
N PRO A 50 18.73 4.59 -3.33
CA PRO A 50 19.69 5.66 -3.09
C PRO A 50 20.88 5.65 -4.07
N LYS A 51 21.13 4.53 -4.75
CA LYS A 51 22.26 4.39 -5.70
C LYS A 51 21.86 4.81 -7.12
N ASP A 52 20.65 4.45 -7.53
CA ASP A 52 20.10 4.76 -8.84
C ASP A 52 18.57 4.71 -8.76
N TYR A 53 17.96 5.83 -8.43
CA TYR A 53 16.50 5.93 -8.25
C TYR A 53 15.75 5.62 -9.53
N ALA A 54 16.06 6.34 -10.62
CA ALA A 54 15.36 6.19 -11.89
C ALA A 54 15.61 4.83 -12.56
N GLY A 55 16.86 4.34 -12.53
CA GLY A 55 17.19 3.02 -13.07
C GLY A 55 16.54 1.88 -12.29
N THR A 56 16.43 2.00 -10.94
CA THR A 56 15.73 1.02 -10.10
C THR A 56 14.24 0.96 -10.46
N LEU A 57 13.57 2.10 -10.63
CA LEU A 57 12.16 2.16 -11.03
C LEU A 57 11.92 1.54 -12.41
N LYS A 58 12.81 1.80 -13.39
CA LYS A 58 12.74 1.17 -14.71
C LYS A 58 12.91 -0.35 -14.63
N GLN A 59 13.82 -0.85 -13.79
CA GLN A 59 13.97 -2.28 -13.56
C GLN A 59 12.69 -2.88 -12.93
N VAL A 60 12.11 -2.25 -11.93
CA VAL A 60 10.83 -2.66 -11.32
C VAL A 60 9.73 -2.76 -12.37
N ALA A 61 9.56 -1.75 -13.21
CA ALA A 61 8.59 -1.76 -14.31
C ALA A 61 8.84 -2.92 -15.30
N ALA A 62 10.12 -3.17 -15.64
CA ALA A 62 10.51 -4.25 -16.55
C ALA A 62 10.16 -5.66 -16.00
N LEU A 63 10.05 -5.84 -14.67
CA LEU A 63 9.58 -7.08 -14.06
C LEU A 63 8.06 -7.27 -14.23
N GLY A 64 7.34 -6.20 -14.58
CA GLY A 64 5.91 -6.20 -14.84
C GLY A 64 5.05 -5.61 -13.73
N TYR A 65 5.65 -4.94 -12.76
CA TYR A 65 4.92 -4.07 -11.85
C TYR A 65 4.41 -2.84 -12.60
N GLN A 66 3.23 -2.36 -12.22
CA GLN A 66 2.55 -1.24 -12.87
C GLN A 66 2.29 -0.08 -11.90
N GLU A 67 2.29 -0.39 -10.60
CA GLU A 67 2.21 0.59 -9.52
C GLU A 67 3.37 0.38 -8.54
N VAL A 68 3.70 1.46 -7.85
CA VAL A 68 4.64 1.40 -6.73
C VAL A 68 4.08 2.20 -5.55
N GLU A 69 4.43 1.76 -4.36
CA GLU A 69 4.21 2.51 -3.14
C GLU A 69 5.54 3.04 -2.63
N ALA A 70 5.61 4.34 -2.35
CA ALA A 70 6.85 4.96 -1.91
C ALA A 70 7.22 4.57 -0.46
N ALA A 71 8.50 4.30 -0.24
CA ALA A 71 9.11 4.12 1.08
C ALA A 71 10.20 5.20 1.28
N GLY A 72 9.77 6.47 1.19
CA GLY A 72 10.64 7.63 1.13
C GLY A 72 11.07 7.99 -0.30
N TYR A 73 11.57 9.22 -0.45
CA TYR A 73 11.94 9.79 -1.75
C TYR A 73 13.45 10.06 -1.89
N PHE A 74 14.26 9.67 -0.93
CA PHE A 74 15.74 9.70 -0.97
C PHE A 74 16.32 11.07 -1.37
N ASN A 75 15.74 12.15 -0.84
CA ASN A 75 16.08 13.55 -1.10
C ASN A 75 15.84 14.04 -2.54
N HIS A 76 15.07 13.28 -3.35
CA HIS A 76 14.62 13.76 -4.64
C HIS A 76 13.47 14.78 -4.49
N SER A 77 13.51 15.80 -5.35
CA SER A 77 12.42 16.76 -5.49
C SER A 77 11.17 16.12 -6.13
N VAL A 78 10.01 16.76 -5.97
CA VAL A 78 8.77 16.34 -6.64
C VAL A 78 8.97 16.14 -8.14
N LYS A 79 9.67 17.08 -8.78
CA LYS A 79 9.96 17.02 -10.23
C LYS A 79 10.77 15.76 -10.60
N GLU A 80 11.85 15.49 -9.88
CA GLU A 80 12.71 14.33 -10.14
C GLU A 80 11.97 13.02 -9.92
N VAL A 81 11.18 12.93 -8.86
CA VAL A 81 10.35 11.73 -8.58
C VAL A 81 9.35 11.52 -9.70
N ARG A 82 8.61 12.58 -10.10
CA ARG A 82 7.63 12.50 -11.18
C ARG A 82 8.28 12.06 -12.51
N GLU A 83 9.37 12.72 -12.90
CA GLU A 83 10.10 12.36 -14.12
C GLU A 83 10.57 10.89 -14.11
N ALA A 84 11.02 10.38 -12.95
CA ALA A 84 11.48 9.00 -12.84
C ALA A 84 10.31 7.99 -12.91
N ILE A 85 9.18 8.28 -12.26
CA ILE A 85 7.94 7.47 -12.29
C ILE A 85 7.36 7.43 -13.71
N ASP A 86 7.23 8.60 -14.35
CA ASP A 86 6.70 8.73 -15.72
C ASP A 86 7.59 8.01 -16.73
N ALA A 87 8.93 8.20 -16.64
CA ALA A 87 9.90 7.54 -17.50
C ALA A 87 9.96 6.01 -17.33
N ALA A 88 9.53 5.50 -16.19
CA ALA A 88 9.37 4.07 -15.94
C ALA A 88 7.97 3.54 -16.36
N GLY A 89 7.02 4.41 -16.66
CA GLY A 89 5.63 4.04 -16.95
C GLY A 89 4.88 3.47 -15.74
N LEU A 90 5.29 3.86 -14.53
CA LEU A 90 4.69 3.43 -13.27
C LEU A 90 3.65 4.44 -12.77
N ARG A 91 2.77 4.00 -11.87
CA ARG A 91 1.88 4.86 -11.08
C ARG A 91 2.32 4.83 -9.61
N LEU A 92 2.13 5.95 -8.92
CA LEU A 92 2.49 6.12 -7.51
C LEU A 92 1.25 6.53 -6.70
N PRO A 93 0.33 5.61 -6.39
CA PRO A 93 -0.89 5.95 -5.68
C PRO A 93 -0.70 6.17 -4.18
N SER A 94 0.35 5.63 -3.57
CA SER A 94 0.51 5.58 -2.11
C SER A 94 1.94 5.83 -1.66
N ALA A 95 2.10 6.36 -0.43
CA ALA A 95 3.39 6.62 0.18
C ALA A 95 3.38 6.33 1.69
N HIS A 96 4.40 5.61 2.16
CA HIS A 96 4.63 5.25 3.55
C HIS A 96 5.46 6.28 4.31
N TYR A 97 5.04 6.55 5.54
CA TYR A 97 5.74 7.38 6.51
C TYR A 97 5.59 6.79 7.91
N SER A 98 6.62 6.88 8.75
CA SER A 98 6.46 6.58 10.17
C SER A 98 5.62 7.66 10.87
N HIS A 99 5.02 7.34 12.01
CA HIS A 99 4.36 8.36 12.84
C HIS A 99 5.31 9.50 13.22
N ASP A 100 6.58 9.20 13.47
CA ASP A 100 7.60 10.21 13.82
C ASP A 100 7.83 11.18 12.65
N ASP A 101 7.89 10.69 11.40
CA ASP A 101 8.03 11.54 10.22
C ASP A 101 6.79 12.42 10.03
N LEU A 102 5.60 11.84 10.14
CA LEU A 102 4.34 12.57 10.07
C LEU A 102 4.23 13.65 11.15
N SER A 103 4.66 13.34 12.38
CA SER A 103 4.61 14.33 13.49
C SER A 103 5.57 15.48 13.31
N ARG A 104 6.69 15.27 12.61
CA ARG A 104 7.74 16.28 12.42
C ARG A 104 7.45 17.25 11.29
N ASP A 105 7.00 16.75 10.15
CA ASP A 105 6.94 17.51 8.90
C ASP A 105 5.61 17.35 8.15
N PHE A 106 4.49 17.16 8.85
CA PHE A 106 3.24 16.69 8.27
C PHE A 106 2.72 17.55 7.11
N ASP A 107 2.70 18.87 7.27
CA ASP A 107 2.17 19.77 6.23
C ASP A 107 3.06 19.71 4.96
N LYS A 108 4.38 19.62 5.10
CA LYS A 108 5.31 19.44 3.96
C LYS A 108 5.10 18.08 3.28
N ILE A 109 4.83 17.02 4.06
CA ILE A 109 4.53 15.69 3.52
C ILE A 109 3.24 15.74 2.71
N ILE A 110 2.20 16.40 3.21
CA ILE A 110 0.93 16.59 2.49
C ILE A 110 1.18 17.33 1.18
N ASP A 111 1.86 18.49 1.22
CA ASP A 111 2.11 19.30 0.03
C ASP A 111 2.92 18.55 -1.02
N PHE A 112 3.99 17.86 -0.61
CA PHE A 112 4.83 17.07 -1.50
C PHE A 112 4.05 15.96 -2.21
N ASN A 113 3.28 15.18 -1.46
CA ASN A 113 2.49 14.07 -2.01
C ASN A 113 1.32 14.55 -2.87
N LYS A 114 0.68 15.65 -2.48
CA LYS A 114 -0.38 16.30 -3.27
C LYS A 114 0.17 16.78 -4.62
N GLU A 115 1.33 17.41 -4.62
CA GLU A 115 1.99 17.86 -5.85
C GLU A 115 2.38 16.66 -6.73
N LEU A 116 2.82 15.54 -6.17
CA LEU A 116 3.08 14.29 -6.90
C LEU A 116 1.81 13.62 -7.46
N GLY A 117 0.62 13.94 -6.94
CA GLY A 117 -0.62 13.27 -7.30
C GLY A 117 -0.83 11.94 -6.56
N VAL A 118 -0.17 11.74 -5.43
CA VAL A 118 -0.38 10.58 -4.54
C VAL A 118 -1.78 10.66 -3.94
N SER A 119 -2.46 9.53 -3.86
CA SER A 119 -3.84 9.43 -3.35
C SER A 119 -3.89 9.03 -1.87
N TYR A 120 -2.88 8.30 -1.38
CA TYR A 120 -2.86 7.75 -0.03
C TYR A 120 -1.57 8.11 0.71
N ILE A 121 -1.72 8.63 1.93
CA ILE A 121 -0.62 8.78 2.90
C ILE A 121 -0.82 7.74 3.99
N ILE A 122 0.11 6.79 4.11
CA ILE A 122 0.00 5.65 5.01
C ILE A 122 1.00 5.80 6.16
N CYS A 123 0.46 5.73 7.39
CA CYS A 123 1.31 5.56 8.56
C CYS A 123 1.77 4.10 8.64
N SER A 124 3.05 3.88 8.35
CA SER A 124 3.65 2.54 8.28
C SER A 124 4.18 2.02 9.62
N PHE A 125 4.30 2.88 10.61
CA PHE A 125 4.72 2.49 11.97
C PHE A 125 4.10 3.44 12.99
N PRO A 126 3.42 2.92 14.05
CA PRO A 126 2.69 3.74 15.01
C PRO A 126 3.61 4.50 15.95
N GLY A 127 3.10 5.58 16.53
CA GLY A 127 3.80 6.35 17.55
C GLY A 127 3.64 5.77 18.95
N ILE A 128 4.45 6.30 19.87
CA ILE A 128 4.37 6.03 21.31
C ILE A 128 3.91 7.30 22.01
N LYS A 129 2.81 7.22 22.77
CA LYS A 129 2.22 8.35 23.48
C LYS A 129 3.20 9.12 24.36
N ASN A 130 4.12 8.40 25.00
CA ASN A 130 5.19 9.00 25.79
C ASN A 130 6.54 8.43 25.36
N PRO A 131 7.18 8.99 24.32
CA PRO A 131 8.45 8.47 23.79
C PRO A 131 9.61 8.60 24.80
N ALA A 132 9.53 9.51 25.78
CA ALA A 132 10.57 9.68 26.78
C ALA A 132 10.79 8.41 27.62
N ARG A 133 9.75 7.59 27.83
CA ARG A 133 9.85 6.30 28.57
C ARG A 133 10.73 5.27 27.85
N LEU A 134 11.02 5.47 26.57
CA LEU A 134 11.75 4.52 25.73
C LEU A 134 13.07 5.08 25.20
N LYS A 135 13.47 6.27 25.66
CA LYS A 135 14.74 6.89 25.26
C LYS A 135 15.92 5.95 25.53
N GLY A 136 16.68 5.65 24.47
CA GLY A 136 17.84 4.76 24.56
C GLY A 136 17.53 3.26 24.51
N HIS A 137 16.25 2.88 24.39
CA HIS A 137 15.86 1.49 24.23
C HIS A 137 16.04 1.00 22.79
N SER A 138 16.25 -0.32 22.63
CA SER A 138 16.34 -0.95 21.34
C SER A 138 14.98 -0.97 20.62
N PHE A 139 14.98 -1.03 19.28
CA PHE A 139 13.77 -1.21 18.49
C PHE A 139 12.91 -2.38 18.97
N LYS A 140 13.56 -3.51 19.32
CA LYS A 140 12.87 -4.66 19.91
C LYS A 140 12.10 -4.30 21.19
N THR A 141 12.73 -3.57 22.09
CA THR A 141 12.11 -3.13 23.35
C THR A 141 10.93 -2.20 23.06
N ILE A 142 11.10 -1.27 22.12
CA ILE A 142 10.04 -0.34 21.69
C ILE A 142 8.81 -1.11 21.20
N VAL A 143 8.99 -2.02 20.25
CA VAL A 143 7.90 -2.84 19.69
C VAL A 143 7.18 -3.67 20.78
N GLN A 144 7.93 -4.20 21.74
CA GLN A 144 7.35 -5.01 22.82
C GLN A 144 6.65 -4.20 23.91
N SER A 145 6.87 -2.90 23.96
CA SER A 145 6.37 -2.01 25.02
C SER A 145 5.07 -1.28 24.69
N PHE A 146 4.53 -1.44 23.47
CA PHE A 146 3.24 -0.85 23.10
C PHE A 146 2.15 -1.30 24.07
N THR A 147 1.43 -0.34 24.62
CA THR A 147 0.28 -0.55 25.51
C THR A 147 -1.01 -0.25 24.79
N ILE A 148 -2.14 -0.72 25.37
CA ILE A 148 -3.46 -0.39 24.79
C ILE A 148 -3.72 1.12 24.79
N ASP A 149 -3.13 1.87 25.74
CA ASP A 149 -3.26 3.33 25.78
C ASP A 149 -2.45 4.02 24.67
N ASP A 150 -1.32 3.42 24.23
CA ASP A 150 -0.63 3.90 23.03
C ASP A 150 -1.48 3.70 21.78
N TRP A 151 -2.18 2.58 21.66
CA TRP A 151 -3.07 2.29 20.53
C TRP A 151 -4.28 3.21 20.49
N ARG A 152 -4.88 3.52 21.64
CA ARG A 152 -5.96 4.49 21.74
C ARG A 152 -5.51 5.89 21.35
N TRP A 153 -4.34 6.29 21.82
CA TRP A 153 -3.73 7.55 21.45
C TRP A 153 -3.41 7.61 19.94
N ASN A 154 -2.86 6.54 19.34
CA ASN A 154 -2.64 6.48 17.90
C ASN A 154 -3.97 6.64 17.14
N ALA A 155 -5.07 6.05 17.60
CA ALA A 155 -6.37 6.23 16.95
C ALA A 155 -6.82 7.70 16.94
N GLU A 156 -6.61 8.43 18.04
CA GLU A 156 -6.90 9.86 18.12
C GLU A 156 -6.03 10.67 17.14
N GLU A 157 -4.72 10.37 17.11
CA GLU A 157 -3.78 11.05 16.20
C GLU A 157 -4.11 10.72 14.72
N PHE A 158 -4.46 9.48 14.41
CA PHE A 158 -4.81 9.07 13.04
C PHE A 158 -6.09 9.75 12.56
N ASN A 159 -7.09 9.96 13.43
CA ASN A 159 -8.27 10.75 13.08
C ASN A 159 -7.88 12.20 12.73
N LYS A 160 -7.04 12.86 13.55
CA LYS A 160 -6.56 14.23 13.30
C LYS A 160 -5.75 14.31 11.99
N MET A 161 -4.86 13.34 11.76
CA MET A 161 -4.10 13.24 10.51
C MET A 161 -5.02 13.01 9.32
N GLY A 162 -6.02 12.14 9.47
CA GLY A 162 -7.02 11.85 8.46
C GLY A 162 -7.83 13.09 8.05
N GLU A 163 -8.22 13.94 8.99
CA GLU A 163 -8.89 15.22 8.71
C GLU A 163 -8.04 16.11 7.80
N LYS A 164 -6.75 16.29 8.12
CA LYS A 164 -5.83 17.11 7.32
C LYS A 164 -5.60 16.56 5.93
N VAL A 165 -5.33 15.24 5.83
CA VAL A 165 -5.08 14.55 4.55
C VAL A 165 -6.33 14.60 3.67
N LYS A 166 -7.52 14.40 4.24
CA LYS A 166 -8.80 14.51 3.54
C LYS A 166 -9.06 15.93 3.04
N ALA A 167 -8.75 16.95 3.85
CA ALA A 167 -8.86 18.35 3.43
C ALA A 167 -7.94 18.69 2.25
N ALA A 168 -6.81 17.99 2.11
CA ALA A 168 -5.90 18.10 0.97
C ALA A 168 -6.36 17.30 -0.28
N GLY A 169 -7.46 16.53 -0.19
CA GLY A 169 -8.01 15.71 -1.27
C GLY A 169 -7.41 14.31 -1.38
N MET A 170 -6.74 13.84 -0.34
CA MET A 170 -6.14 12.50 -0.25
C MET A 170 -6.80 11.68 0.85
N GLN A 171 -6.42 10.42 1.00
CA GLN A 171 -6.87 9.51 2.05
C GLN A 171 -5.73 9.14 2.97
N PHE A 172 -5.96 9.23 4.28
CA PHE A 172 -5.03 8.72 5.29
C PHE A 172 -5.30 7.24 5.58
N GLY A 173 -4.24 6.47 5.81
CA GLY A 173 -4.35 5.06 6.18
C GLY A 173 -3.29 4.61 7.18
N TYR A 174 -3.51 3.42 7.70
CA TYR A 174 -2.59 2.74 8.61
C TYR A 174 -2.22 1.36 8.07
N HIS A 175 -0.94 1.02 8.12
CA HIS A 175 -0.35 -0.27 7.76
C HIS A 175 0.05 -1.03 9.02
N ASN A 176 -0.43 -2.27 9.14
CA ASN A 176 -0.16 -3.10 10.31
C ASN A 176 1.13 -3.91 10.21
N HIS A 177 1.65 -4.23 11.38
CA HIS A 177 2.70 -5.24 11.59
C HIS A 177 2.17 -6.39 12.47
N THR A 178 2.99 -6.89 13.40
CA THR A 178 2.61 -8.04 14.26
C THR A 178 2.08 -7.63 15.64
N MET A 179 2.42 -6.44 16.11
CA MET A 179 2.13 -6.00 17.47
C MET A 179 0.64 -5.71 17.69
N GLU A 180 -0.08 -5.40 16.63
CA GLU A 180 -1.52 -5.12 16.62
C GLU A 180 -2.36 -6.35 16.93
N PHE A 181 -1.82 -7.54 16.70
CA PHE A 181 -2.51 -8.82 16.88
C PHE A 181 -2.18 -9.51 18.20
N ARG A 182 -1.37 -8.89 19.05
CA ARG A 182 -1.05 -9.39 20.38
C ARG A 182 -2.09 -8.87 21.39
N PRO A 183 -2.99 -9.73 21.93
CA PRO A 183 -3.99 -9.29 22.88
C PRO A 183 -3.37 -8.75 24.17
N GLN A 184 -3.93 -7.67 24.69
CA GLN A 184 -3.56 -7.06 25.97
C GLN A 184 -4.81 -6.96 26.83
N HIS A 185 -4.83 -7.65 27.97
CA HIS A 185 -6.01 -7.71 28.86
C HIS A 185 -7.33 -8.08 28.13
N GLY A 186 -7.25 -8.99 27.16
CA GLY A 186 -8.39 -9.42 26.35
C GLY A 186 -8.78 -8.48 25.20
N ILE A 187 -8.06 -7.38 25.01
CA ILE A 187 -8.28 -6.44 23.89
C ILE A 187 -7.23 -6.71 22.82
N VAL A 188 -7.67 -6.89 21.57
CA VAL A 188 -6.80 -6.94 20.39
C VAL A 188 -6.60 -5.51 19.91
N PRO A 189 -5.34 -4.99 19.88
CA PRO A 189 -5.07 -3.61 19.49
C PRO A 189 -5.60 -3.24 18.10
N PHE A 190 -5.53 -4.14 17.13
CA PHE A 190 -6.07 -3.92 15.78
C PHE A 190 -7.57 -3.62 15.80
N ASP A 191 -8.35 -4.42 16.54
CA ASP A 191 -9.80 -4.22 16.68
C ASP A 191 -10.11 -2.90 17.41
N GLU A 192 -9.31 -2.57 18.43
CA GLU A 192 -9.46 -1.31 19.19
C GLU A 192 -9.16 -0.09 18.33
N LEU A 193 -8.10 -0.16 17.50
CA LEU A 193 -7.76 0.89 16.54
C LEU A 193 -8.91 1.13 15.55
N LEU A 194 -9.46 0.06 14.97
CA LEU A 194 -10.59 0.15 14.04
C LEU A 194 -11.87 0.68 14.70
N ARG A 195 -12.09 0.35 15.96
CA ARG A 195 -13.25 0.83 16.74
C ARG A 195 -13.19 2.33 17.01
N LEU A 196 -11.99 2.88 17.21
CA LEU A 196 -11.77 4.27 17.63
C LEU A 196 -11.47 5.21 16.46
N THR A 197 -11.13 4.70 15.30
CA THR A 197 -10.87 5.53 14.11
C THR A 197 -12.14 5.72 13.27
N ASP A 198 -12.36 6.95 12.79
CA ASP A 198 -13.44 7.28 11.88
C ASP A 198 -13.20 6.63 10.51
N PRO A 199 -14.12 5.79 10.01
CA PRO A 199 -13.98 5.11 8.72
C PRO A 199 -13.93 6.05 7.51
N SER A 200 -14.40 7.30 7.66
CA SER A 200 -14.32 8.32 6.61
C SER A 200 -12.99 9.06 6.57
N LEU A 201 -12.16 8.89 7.60
CA LEU A 201 -10.87 9.57 7.77
C LEU A 201 -9.70 8.60 7.64
N VAL A 202 -9.84 7.39 8.19
CA VAL A 202 -8.75 6.41 8.30
C VAL A 202 -9.13 5.11 7.61
N THR A 203 -8.38 4.71 6.61
CA THR A 203 -8.46 3.40 5.98
C THR A 203 -7.36 2.48 6.50
N ILE A 204 -7.43 1.20 6.16
CA ILE A 204 -6.39 0.22 6.47
C ILE A 204 -5.74 -0.27 5.19
N GLU A 205 -4.42 -0.31 5.20
CA GLU A 205 -3.62 -1.14 4.34
C GLU A 205 -3.25 -2.40 5.11
N LEU A 206 -3.91 -3.52 4.77
CA LEU A 206 -3.73 -4.77 5.49
C LEU A 206 -2.52 -5.53 4.97
N ASP A 207 -1.46 -5.62 5.75
CA ASP A 207 -0.37 -6.55 5.46
C ASP A 207 -0.75 -7.96 5.90
N CYS A 208 -1.09 -8.79 4.92
CA CYS A 208 -1.56 -10.16 5.15
C CYS A 208 -0.46 -11.06 5.74
N GLY A 209 0.80 -10.82 5.37
CA GLY A 209 1.94 -11.57 5.89
C GLY A 209 2.20 -11.28 7.36
N TRP A 210 2.18 -10.00 7.74
CA TRP A 210 2.34 -9.61 9.14
C TRP A 210 1.15 -9.99 10.01
N VAL A 211 -0.08 -9.99 9.47
CA VAL A 211 -1.25 -10.55 10.18
C VAL A 211 -0.98 -12.00 10.57
N MET A 212 -0.55 -12.84 9.62
CA MET A 212 -0.28 -14.26 9.88
C MET A 212 0.87 -14.46 10.89
N VAL A 213 1.97 -13.72 10.74
CA VAL A 213 3.11 -13.78 11.67
C VAL A 213 2.70 -13.31 13.07
N GLY A 214 1.82 -12.34 13.18
CA GLY A 214 1.25 -11.84 14.43
C GLY A 214 0.23 -12.77 15.10
N GLY A 215 -0.16 -13.87 14.41
CA GLY A 215 -1.17 -14.81 14.89
C GLY A 215 -2.61 -14.38 14.61
N GLY A 216 -2.82 -13.38 13.75
CA GLY A 216 -4.13 -12.97 13.26
C GLY A 216 -4.63 -13.83 12.08
N ASP A 217 -5.85 -13.56 11.66
CA ASP A 217 -6.51 -14.21 10.51
C ASP A 217 -6.94 -13.14 9.50
N ALA A 218 -6.19 -13.02 8.40
CA ALA A 218 -6.46 -12.04 7.36
C ALA A 218 -7.84 -12.24 6.70
N VAL A 219 -8.29 -13.49 6.54
CA VAL A 219 -9.61 -13.82 5.97
C VAL A 219 -10.74 -13.33 6.90
N ALA A 220 -10.59 -13.58 8.19
CA ALA A 220 -11.57 -13.14 9.19
C ALA A 220 -11.64 -11.60 9.26
N ILE A 221 -10.48 -10.92 9.20
CA ILE A 221 -10.38 -9.45 9.19
C ILE A 221 -11.08 -8.88 7.96
N LEU A 222 -10.77 -9.38 6.76
CA LEU A 222 -11.37 -8.94 5.50
C LEU A 222 -12.90 -9.12 5.49
N LYS A 223 -13.39 -10.23 6.06
CA LYS A 223 -14.83 -10.49 6.18
C LYS A 223 -15.51 -9.59 7.21
N ARG A 224 -14.83 -9.28 8.32
CA ARG A 224 -15.38 -8.47 9.41
C ARG A 224 -15.40 -6.97 9.10
N TYR A 225 -14.38 -6.50 8.37
CA TYR A 225 -14.14 -5.08 8.11
C TYR A 225 -14.02 -4.72 6.63
N PRO A 226 -14.91 -5.20 5.73
CA PRO A 226 -14.72 -5.07 4.28
C PRO A 226 -14.67 -3.63 3.78
N SER A 227 -15.33 -2.70 4.47
CA SER A 227 -15.33 -1.26 4.11
C SER A 227 -14.16 -0.47 4.69
N ARG A 228 -13.36 -1.07 5.60
CA ARG A 228 -12.24 -0.40 6.26
C ARG A 228 -10.91 -0.65 5.56
N ILE A 229 -10.83 -1.66 4.69
CA ILE A 229 -9.60 -2.10 4.05
C ILE A 229 -9.64 -1.69 2.59
N SER A 230 -8.75 -0.79 2.20
CA SER A 230 -8.64 -0.29 0.82
C SER A 230 -7.41 -0.79 0.08
N MET A 231 -6.41 -1.28 0.79
CA MET A 231 -5.17 -1.76 0.21
C MET A 231 -4.68 -3.02 0.92
N LEU A 232 -3.86 -3.82 0.21
CA LEU A 232 -3.21 -5.00 0.76
C LEU A 232 -1.72 -4.96 0.53
N HIS A 233 -0.95 -5.46 1.51
CA HIS A 233 0.39 -5.96 1.25
C HIS A 233 0.37 -7.48 1.12
N VAL A 234 1.04 -7.97 0.09
CA VAL A 234 1.15 -9.38 -0.27
C VAL A 234 2.59 -9.82 -0.04
N LYS A 235 2.79 -10.62 1.00
CA LYS A 235 4.10 -10.98 1.54
C LYS A 235 4.08 -12.43 2.00
N ASP A 236 5.17 -13.17 1.78
CA ASP A 236 5.26 -14.58 2.18
C ASP A 236 6.51 -14.85 3.03
N PHE A 237 6.40 -15.86 3.89
CA PHE A 237 7.45 -16.24 4.84
C PHE A 237 7.65 -17.75 4.85
N LYS A 238 8.90 -18.19 5.01
CA LYS A 238 9.24 -19.59 5.21
C LYS A 238 8.71 -20.08 6.55
N LYS A 239 8.35 -21.35 6.62
CA LYS A 239 7.95 -21.97 7.88
C LYS A 239 9.06 -21.87 8.92
N THR A 240 8.72 -21.46 10.12
CA THR A 240 9.63 -21.42 11.26
C THR A 240 9.02 -22.10 12.47
N ARG A 241 9.88 -22.71 13.32
CA ARG A 241 9.49 -23.24 14.62
C ARG A 241 9.76 -22.24 15.76
N LYS A 242 10.45 -21.14 15.47
CA LYS A 242 10.76 -20.11 16.45
C LYS A 242 9.61 -19.11 16.55
N PRO A 243 9.31 -18.56 17.73
CA PRO A 243 8.40 -17.43 17.84
C PRO A 243 8.86 -16.31 16.91
N ALA A 244 7.96 -15.79 16.14
CA ALA A 244 8.24 -14.78 15.13
C ALA A 244 7.50 -13.48 15.44
N SER A 245 8.05 -12.36 14.98
CA SER A 245 7.46 -11.01 15.09
C SER A 245 8.19 -10.07 14.13
N VAL A 246 7.75 -8.82 14.03
CA VAL A 246 8.42 -7.80 13.21
C VAL A 246 9.90 -7.57 13.63
N VAL A 247 10.27 -7.80 14.88
CA VAL A 247 11.66 -7.67 15.37
C VAL A 247 12.49 -8.95 15.26
N ALA A 248 11.86 -10.06 14.95
CA ALA A 248 12.47 -11.36 14.70
C ALA A 248 11.63 -12.08 13.63
N PRO A 249 11.62 -11.58 12.38
CA PRO A 249 10.76 -12.11 11.34
C PRO A 249 11.16 -13.54 10.97
N PRO A 250 10.21 -14.35 10.48
CA PRO A 250 10.57 -15.56 9.78
C PRO A 250 11.41 -15.21 8.53
N PRO A 251 12.22 -16.13 8.01
CA PRO A 251 12.89 -15.86 6.74
C PRO A 251 11.85 -15.57 5.65
N ALA A 252 12.08 -14.52 4.86
CA ALA A 252 11.21 -14.18 3.74
C ALA A 252 11.24 -15.31 2.68
N ALA A 253 10.15 -15.45 1.97
CA ALA A 253 10.00 -16.37 0.84
C ALA A 253 9.46 -15.59 -0.36
N VAL A 254 9.82 -16.00 -1.56
CA VAL A 254 9.10 -15.56 -2.75
C VAL A 254 7.67 -16.09 -2.70
N LEU A 255 6.72 -15.35 -3.23
CA LEU A 255 5.29 -15.65 -3.15
C LEU A 255 4.99 -17.08 -3.67
N GLY A 256 4.14 -17.78 -2.93
CA GLY A 256 3.73 -19.14 -3.24
C GLY A 256 4.74 -20.23 -2.86
N THR A 257 5.88 -19.88 -2.25
CA THR A 257 6.86 -20.86 -1.76
C THR A 257 6.97 -20.90 -0.24
N GLY A 258 6.26 -20.01 0.44
CA GLY A 258 6.23 -19.90 1.89
C GLY A 258 5.05 -20.60 2.53
N THR A 259 4.45 -19.96 3.51
CA THR A 259 3.34 -20.49 4.30
C THR A 259 2.00 -19.79 4.06
N ALA A 260 2.01 -18.71 3.29
CA ALA A 260 0.80 -17.94 3.02
C ALA A 260 -0.09 -18.63 1.99
N ASP A 261 -1.32 -18.96 2.37
CA ASP A 261 -2.36 -19.36 1.42
C ASP A 261 -3.16 -18.12 0.99
N TYR A 262 -2.83 -17.59 -0.18
CA TYR A 262 -3.48 -16.39 -0.69
C TYR A 262 -4.83 -16.65 -1.36
N GLN A 263 -5.19 -17.91 -1.66
CA GLN A 263 -6.47 -18.21 -2.30
C GLN A 263 -7.67 -17.69 -1.47
N PRO A 264 -7.85 -18.10 -0.20
CA PRO A 264 -8.98 -17.63 0.61
C PRO A 264 -8.87 -16.16 0.98
N ILE A 265 -7.64 -15.59 1.06
CA ILE A 265 -7.42 -14.17 1.33
C ILE A 265 -7.95 -13.33 0.16
N PHE A 266 -7.56 -13.66 -1.07
CA PHE A 266 -8.01 -12.90 -2.24
C PHE A 266 -9.50 -13.09 -2.53
N GLU A 267 -10.07 -14.27 -2.27
CA GLU A 267 -11.52 -14.48 -2.33
C GLU A 267 -12.28 -13.57 -1.33
N ALA A 268 -11.77 -13.43 -0.11
CA ALA A 268 -12.35 -12.51 0.87
C ALA A 268 -12.16 -11.04 0.46
N ALA A 269 -10.99 -10.69 -0.04
CA ALA A 269 -10.63 -9.34 -0.46
C ALA A 269 -11.45 -8.83 -1.66
N ARG A 270 -11.92 -9.71 -2.54
CA ARG A 270 -12.86 -9.33 -3.64
C ARG A 270 -14.14 -8.69 -3.13
N ARG A 271 -14.56 -8.98 -1.90
CA ARG A 271 -15.73 -8.41 -1.25
C ARG A 271 -15.42 -7.13 -0.49
N ALA A 272 -14.13 -6.87 -0.24
CA ALA A 272 -13.62 -5.70 0.46
C ALA A 272 -13.23 -4.67 -0.57
N ASN A 273 -13.77 -3.97 -1.24
CA ASN A 273 -13.51 -2.86 -2.18
C ASN A 273 -12.02 -2.41 -2.25
N ILE A 274 -11.10 -3.38 -2.42
CA ILE A 274 -9.66 -3.13 -2.52
C ILE A 274 -9.38 -2.25 -3.75
N LYS A 275 -8.54 -1.24 -3.58
CA LYS A 275 -8.17 -0.28 -4.62
C LYS A 275 -6.77 -0.54 -5.18
N HIS A 276 -5.85 -0.96 -4.32
CA HIS A 276 -4.47 -1.27 -4.66
C HIS A 276 -4.00 -2.47 -3.86
N TYR A 277 -3.00 -3.16 -4.36
CA TYR A 277 -2.24 -4.13 -3.59
C TYR A 277 -0.77 -4.07 -4.00
N PHE A 278 0.11 -4.28 -3.03
CA PHE A 278 1.54 -4.18 -3.23
C PHE A 278 2.22 -5.46 -2.75
N VAL A 279 3.03 -6.03 -3.62
CA VAL A 279 3.97 -7.08 -3.22
C VAL A 279 5.04 -6.43 -2.35
N GLU A 280 5.41 -7.08 -1.27
CA GLU A 280 6.55 -6.67 -0.47
C GLU A 280 7.40 -7.84 -0.03
N GLN A 281 8.71 -7.77 -0.29
CA GLN A 281 9.71 -8.69 0.25
C GLN A 281 10.85 -7.90 0.85
N GLU A 282 11.10 -8.03 2.16
CA GLU A 282 12.05 -7.17 2.88
C GLU A 282 13.47 -7.74 2.89
N GLU A 283 13.62 -9.07 2.85
CA GLU A 283 14.88 -9.78 2.83
C GLU A 283 14.92 -10.81 1.70
N PHE A 284 16.11 -11.06 1.16
CA PHE A 284 16.29 -11.87 -0.04
C PHE A 284 17.39 -12.94 0.19
N ASP A 285 17.13 -14.16 -0.28
CA ASP A 285 18.12 -15.25 -0.37
C ASP A 285 18.80 -15.33 -1.76
N ARG A 286 18.45 -14.39 -2.66
CA ARG A 286 18.92 -14.24 -4.03
C ARG A 286 18.95 -12.75 -4.41
N PRO A 287 19.42 -12.36 -5.62
CA PRO A 287 19.35 -10.98 -6.07
C PRO A 287 17.91 -10.44 -6.01
N PRO A 288 17.66 -9.24 -5.45
CA PRO A 288 16.30 -8.72 -5.24
C PRO A 288 15.44 -8.73 -6.52
N MET A 289 15.99 -8.29 -7.66
CA MET A 289 15.23 -8.24 -8.91
C MET A 289 14.83 -9.63 -9.43
N GLU A 290 15.61 -10.68 -9.12
CA GLU A 290 15.26 -12.06 -9.45
C GLU A 290 14.08 -12.55 -8.59
N ALA A 291 14.13 -12.32 -7.28
CA ALA A 291 13.03 -12.66 -6.38
C ALA A 291 11.74 -11.92 -6.76
N LEU A 292 11.82 -10.60 -6.95
CA LEU A 292 10.68 -9.76 -7.33
C LEU A 292 10.09 -10.14 -8.70
N LYS A 293 10.90 -10.68 -9.61
CA LYS A 293 10.40 -11.24 -10.88
C LYS A 293 9.52 -12.47 -10.63
N ILE A 294 9.94 -13.36 -9.74
CA ILE A 294 9.15 -14.55 -9.35
C ILE A 294 7.84 -14.11 -8.70
N ASP A 295 7.89 -13.13 -7.81
CA ASP A 295 6.70 -12.58 -7.15
C ASP A 295 5.72 -11.95 -8.17
N ALA A 296 6.23 -11.17 -9.12
CA ALA A 296 5.41 -10.59 -10.18
C ALA A 296 4.76 -11.68 -11.06
N ASP A 297 5.50 -12.76 -11.38
CA ASP A 297 4.98 -13.86 -12.17
C ASP A 297 3.94 -14.67 -11.39
N TYR A 298 4.14 -14.87 -10.09
CA TYR A 298 3.13 -15.47 -9.22
C TYR A 298 1.81 -14.68 -9.27
N MET A 299 1.87 -13.35 -9.09
CA MET A 299 0.68 -12.49 -9.13
C MET A 299 -0.01 -12.48 -10.50
N LYS A 300 0.76 -12.49 -11.60
CA LYS A 300 0.22 -12.55 -12.97
C LYS A 300 -0.50 -13.85 -13.28
N ASN A 301 -0.03 -14.95 -12.71
CA ASN A 301 -0.56 -16.28 -12.96
C ASN A 301 -1.56 -16.75 -11.89
N PHE A 302 -1.81 -15.94 -10.89
CA PHE A 302 -2.74 -16.28 -9.81
C PHE A 302 -4.17 -16.38 -10.36
N LYS A 303 -4.77 -17.57 -10.19
CA LYS A 303 -6.14 -17.83 -10.62
C LYS A 303 -7.05 -17.82 -9.38
N THR A 304 -7.99 -16.91 -9.33
CA THR A 304 -9.06 -16.84 -8.31
C THR A 304 -10.37 -17.31 -8.89
#